data_27611f5801781439ed597f23fd95908a
#
_entry.id   27611f5801781439ed597f23fd95908a
#
_cell.length_a   1.000
_cell.length_b   1.000
_cell.length_c   1.000
_cell.angle_alpha   90.00
_cell.angle_beta   90.00
_cell.angle_gamma   90.00
#
_symmetry.space_group_name_H-M   'P 1'
#
loop_
_entity.id
_entity.type
_entity.pdbx_description
1 polymer ?
#
loop_
_entity_poly.entity_id
_entity_poly.type
_entity_poly.pdbx_seq_one_letter_code
_entity_poly.pdbx_strand_id
1 'polypeptide(L)'
;MNIDKLKLDSNGLLPAIIQDYKTLDVLMLGYMNAESIKRTKETGYVTFYSRSQKKLWTKGETSGNKLILKNIFIDCDNDTILVFADPMGPTCHKGPVTCFNDKNISNINFLSKLEKIIDKKVLDEETGSYTNELFQKGIKEIAKKVTEEAGEVSISAVTNDGRIVDESADLLFHLLVLLRNQSLSIIDVINELEKRSINQ
;
A
#
# COMPACT_ATOMS: atom_id res chain seq x y z
N MET A 1 -4.29 20.01 10.28
CA MET A 1 -3.34 20.69 9.38
C MET A 1 -3.78 22.13 9.22
N ASN A 2 -2.92 23.09 9.55
CA ASN A 2 -3.18 24.52 9.34
C ASN A 2 -2.58 24.92 7.97
N ILE A 3 -3.45 25.22 7.00
CA ILE A 3 -3.06 25.57 5.62
C ILE A 3 -2.34 26.94 5.57
N ASP A 4 -2.62 27.83 6.51
CA ASP A 4 -2.03 29.17 6.56
C ASP A 4 -0.52 29.19 6.88
N LYS A 5 0.01 28.06 7.38
CA LYS A 5 1.44 27.90 7.67
C LYS A 5 2.25 27.39 6.49
N LEU A 6 1.60 26.98 5.39
CA LEU A 6 2.29 26.47 4.23
C LEU A 6 3.06 27.56 3.51
N LYS A 7 4.30 27.25 3.16
CA LYS A 7 5.17 28.09 2.34
C LYS A 7 4.99 27.69 0.88
N LEU A 8 4.24 28.47 0.16
CA LEU A 8 4.03 28.30 -1.27
C LEU A 8 5.17 28.97 -2.05
N ASP A 9 5.47 28.44 -3.24
CA ASP A 9 6.41 29.08 -4.16
C ASP A 9 5.88 30.41 -4.72
N SER A 10 6.66 31.08 -5.58
CA SER A 10 6.27 32.35 -6.23
C SER A 10 5.00 32.25 -7.10
N ASN A 11 4.56 31.04 -7.43
CA ASN A 11 3.33 30.77 -8.19
C ASN A 11 2.17 30.37 -7.28
N GLY A 12 2.35 30.39 -5.96
CA GLY A 12 1.35 29.94 -4.99
C GLY A 12 1.18 28.43 -4.92
N LEU A 13 2.21 27.67 -5.26
CA LEU A 13 2.20 26.20 -5.34
C LEU A 13 3.21 25.59 -4.37
N LEU A 14 2.96 24.34 -3.97
CA LEU A 14 3.93 23.48 -3.30
C LEU A 14 3.88 22.06 -3.88
N PRO A 15 5.00 21.31 -3.85
CA PRO A 15 5.02 19.92 -4.25
C PRO A 15 4.20 19.05 -3.29
N ALA A 16 3.50 18.09 -3.86
CA ALA A 16 2.75 17.06 -3.14
C ALA A 16 3.25 15.69 -3.57
N ILE A 17 3.91 14.98 -2.67
CA ILE A 17 4.33 13.59 -2.86
C ILE A 17 3.14 12.71 -2.51
N ILE A 18 2.71 11.87 -3.44
CA ILE A 18 1.61 10.94 -3.22
C ILE A 18 2.16 9.55 -2.97
N GLN A 19 1.79 8.95 -1.86
CA GLN A 19 2.23 7.64 -1.43
C GLN A 19 1.01 6.72 -1.19
N ASP A 20 1.07 5.48 -1.66
CA ASP A 20 0.07 4.45 -1.35
C ASP A 20 0.13 4.16 0.16
N TYR A 21 -0.99 4.33 0.86
CA TYR A 21 -1.03 4.17 2.30
C TYR A 21 -0.88 2.72 2.77
N LYS A 22 -1.11 1.72 1.90
CA LYS A 22 -0.95 0.29 2.18
C LYS A 22 0.43 -0.23 1.82
N THR A 23 0.90 0.08 0.60
CA THR A 23 2.17 -0.45 0.10
C THR A 23 3.35 0.46 0.38
N LEU A 24 3.11 1.71 0.80
CA LEU A 24 4.10 2.78 0.98
C LEU A 24 4.89 3.11 -0.30
N ASP A 25 4.43 2.64 -1.47
CA ASP A 25 5.02 3.03 -2.75
C ASP A 25 4.75 4.50 -3.05
N VAL A 26 5.76 5.23 -3.49
CA VAL A 26 5.57 6.57 -4.02
C VAL A 26 4.88 6.46 -5.38
N LEU A 27 3.66 6.99 -5.48
CA LEU A 27 2.82 6.86 -6.67
C LEU A 27 3.13 7.93 -7.72
N MET A 28 3.21 9.18 -7.29
CA MET A 28 3.49 10.32 -8.16
C MET A 28 3.87 11.56 -7.35
N LEU A 29 4.35 12.58 -8.05
CA LEU A 29 4.46 13.94 -7.56
C LEU A 29 3.50 14.83 -8.37
N GLY A 30 2.78 15.68 -7.67
CA GLY A 30 1.96 16.75 -8.26
C GLY A 30 2.20 18.08 -7.56
N TYR A 31 1.53 19.13 -8.00
CA TYR A 31 1.56 20.44 -7.35
C TYR A 31 0.18 20.79 -6.82
N MET A 32 0.15 21.36 -5.63
CA MET A 32 -1.06 21.82 -4.97
C MET A 32 -0.96 23.29 -4.59
N ASN A 33 -2.10 23.96 -4.53
CA ASN A 33 -2.30 25.26 -3.90
C ASN A 33 -3.32 25.12 -2.76
N ALA A 34 -3.58 26.20 -2.03
CA ALA A 34 -4.52 26.21 -0.91
C ALA A 34 -5.92 25.68 -1.31
N GLU A 35 -6.38 26.04 -2.51
CA GLU A 35 -7.70 25.63 -3.03
C GLU A 35 -7.76 24.13 -3.34
N SER A 36 -6.72 23.58 -3.99
CA SER A 36 -6.66 22.14 -4.29
C SER A 36 -6.57 21.28 -3.03
N ILE A 37 -5.84 21.74 -2.02
CA ILE A 37 -5.76 21.07 -0.71
C ILE A 37 -7.13 21.09 -0.01
N LYS A 38 -7.81 22.23 -0.01
CA LYS A 38 -9.16 22.37 0.54
C LYS A 38 -10.12 21.42 -0.17
N ARG A 39 -10.14 21.43 -1.50
CA ARG A 39 -10.98 20.53 -2.31
C ARG A 39 -10.67 19.06 -2.07
N THR A 40 -9.39 18.69 -1.94
CA THR A 40 -8.98 17.33 -1.59
C THR A 40 -9.60 16.87 -0.28
N LYS A 41 -9.59 17.72 0.75
CA LYS A 41 -10.19 17.41 2.07
C LYS A 41 -11.72 17.33 2.02
N GLU A 42 -12.37 18.22 1.29
CA GLU A 42 -13.82 18.27 1.19
C GLU A 42 -14.39 17.08 0.41
N THR A 43 -13.72 16.69 -0.67
CA THR A 43 -14.21 15.61 -1.56
C THR A 43 -13.70 14.23 -1.19
N GLY A 44 -12.60 14.15 -0.42
CA GLY A 44 -11.90 12.90 -0.15
C GLY A 44 -11.09 12.37 -1.34
N TYR A 45 -11.00 13.12 -2.46
CA TYR A 45 -10.23 12.75 -3.64
C TYR A 45 -9.08 13.72 -3.89
N VAL A 46 -7.88 13.18 -4.16
CA VAL A 46 -6.68 14.01 -4.36
C VAL A 46 -6.83 14.89 -5.59
N THR A 47 -6.81 16.20 -5.36
CA THR A 47 -6.94 17.25 -6.36
C THR A 47 -5.66 18.07 -6.41
N PHE A 48 -5.13 18.28 -7.60
CA PHE A 48 -3.92 19.03 -7.88
C PHE A 48 -4.23 20.36 -8.56
N TYR A 49 -3.21 21.19 -8.68
CA TYR A 49 -3.19 22.33 -9.58
C TYR A 49 -2.33 22.02 -10.81
N SER A 50 -2.93 22.04 -11.98
CA SER A 50 -2.21 21.85 -13.26
C SER A 50 -1.47 23.13 -13.63
N ARG A 51 -0.12 23.09 -13.61
CA ARG A 51 0.72 24.22 -13.98
C ARG A 51 0.56 24.64 -15.46
N SER A 52 0.39 23.65 -16.35
CA SER A 52 0.23 23.89 -17.78
C SER A 52 -1.16 24.41 -18.15
N GLN A 53 -2.21 23.87 -17.52
CA GLN A 53 -3.60 24.27 -17.81
C GLN A 53 -4.13 25.37 -16.89
N LYS A 54 -3.35 25.76 -15.85
CA LYS A 54 -3.70 26.78 -14.84
C LYS A 54 -5.09 26.56 -14.21
N LYS A 55 -5.43 25.30 -13.90
CA LYS A 55 -6.71 24.94 -13.29
C LYS A 55 -6.56 23.78 -12.29
N LEU A 56 -7.57 23.63 -11.44
CA LEU A 56 -7.67 22.45 -10.58
C LEU A 56 -7.93 21.19 -11.42
N TRP A 57 -7.36 20.08 -10.97
CA TRP A 57 -7.49 18.78 -11.60
C TRP A 57 -7.56 17.69 -10.54
N THR A 58 -8.68 16.96 -10.48
CA THR A 58 -8.84 15.81 -9.60
C THR A 58 -8.28 14.57 -10.28
N LYS A 59 -7.35 13.89 -9.62
CA LYS A 59 -6.75 12.66 -10.18
C LYS A 59 -7.82 11.64 -10.49
N GLY A 60 -7.79 11.16 -11.72
CA GLY A 60 -8.77 10.17 -12.20
C GLY A 60 -10.12 10.74 -12.65
N GLU A 61 -10.27 12.07 -12.79
CA GLU A 61 -11.55 12.66 -13.27
C GLU A 61 -11.95 12.18 -14.67
N THR A 62 -10.97 11.82 -15.51
CA THR A 62 -11.22 11.28 -16.87
C THR A 62 -11.08 9.76 -16.91
N SER A 63 -10.07 9.18 -16.23
CA SER A 63 -9.76 7.76 -16.33
C SER A 63 -10.53 6.87 -15.34
N GLY A 64 -11.19 7.44 -14.34
CA GLY A 64 -11.79 6.71 -13.21
C GLY A 64 -10.78 6.29 -12.13
N ASN A 65 -9.49 6.28 -12.42
CA ASN A 65 -8.43 5.88 -11.49
C ASN A 65 -8.15 6.98 -10.46
N LYS A 66 -9.07 7.15 -9.53
CA LYS A 66 -8.99 8.17 -8.47
C LYS A 66 -8.01 7.77 -7.37
N LEU A 67 -7.58 8.75 -6.60
CA LEU A 67 -6.78 8.60 -5.39
C LEU A 67 -7.64 9.04 -4.20
N ILE A 68 -8.03 8.09 -3.35
CA ILE A 68 -8.82 8.38 -2.14
C ILE A 68 -7.86 8.88 -1.06
N LEU A 69 -8.11 10.07 -0.54
CA LEU A 69 -7.33 10.65 0.54
C LEU A 69 -7.43 9.78 1.82
N LYS A 70 -6.29 9.47 2.43
CA LYS A 70 -6.20 8.87 3.77
C LYS A 70 -5.63 9.84 4.78
N ASN A 71 -4.50 10.47 4.48
CA ASN A 71 -3.89 11.47 5.37
C ASN A 71 -3.04 12.47 4.59
N ILE A 72 -2.75 13.63 5.20
CA ILE A 72 -1.82 14.64 4.69
C ILE A 72 -0.88 15.05 5.80
N PHE A 73 0.41 14.98 5.54
CA PHE A 73 1.49 15.45 6.40
C PHE A 73 2.19 16.63 5.75
N ILE A 74 2.69 17.54 6.57
CA ILE A 74 3.50 18.68 6.15
C ILE A 74 4.92 18.37 6.60
N ASP A 75 5.90 18.73 5.80
CA ASP A 75 7.30 18.58 6.17
C ASP A 75 7.77 19.60 7.20
N CYS A 76 9.03 19.51 7.61
CA CYS A 76 9.54 20.28 8.77
C CYS A 76 9.62 21.78 8.53
N ASP A 77 9.76 22.26 7.29
CA ASP A 77 9.87 23.68 6.92
C ASP A 77 8.63 24.22 6.18
N ASN A 78 7.59 23.38 6.04
CA ASN A 78 6.25 23.68 5.53
C ASN A 78 6.20 24.02 4.03
N ASP A 79 7.12 23.55 3.23
CA ASP A 79 7.17 23.80 1.78
C ASP A 79 6.80 22.58 0.92
N THR A 80 6.59 21.40 1.54
CA THR A 80 6.22 20.15 0.88
C THR A 80 5.12 19.44 1.66
N ILE A 81 4.25 18.71 0.98
CA ILE A 81 3.28 17.80 1.62
C ILE A 81 3.44 16.38 1.14
N LEU A 82 3.29 15.44 2.10
CA LEU A 82 3.13 14.02 1.84
C LEU A 82 1.66 13.65 1.98
N VAL A 83 1.08 13.09 0.94
CA VAL A 83 -0.32 12.66 0.88
C VAL A 83 -0.39 11.15 0.85
N PHE A 84 -0.93 10.54 1.88
CA PHE A 84 -1.28 9.12 1.87
C PHE A 84 -2.62 8.94 1.17
N ALA A 85 -2.62 8.11 0.12
CA ALA A 85 -3.80 7.87 -0.69
C ALA A 85 -4.02 6.38 -0.96
N ASP A 86 -5.28 5.99 -1.18
CA ASP A 86 -5.67 4.65 -1.63
C ASP A 86 -5.98 4.73 -3.13
N PRO A 87 -5.15 4.16 -4.02
CA PRO A 87 -5.39 4.22 -5.45
C PRO A 87 -6.52 3.25 -5.87
N MET A 88 -7.52 3.76 -6.60
CA MET A 88 -8.61 2.96 -7.18
C MET A 88 -8.19 2.22 -8.46
N GLY A 89 -6.95 2.39 -8.91
CA GLY A 89 -6.40 1.77 -10.11
C GLY A 89 -5.02 2.35 -10.44
N PRO A 90 -4.45 2.05 -11.62
CA PRO A 90 -3.16 2.56 -12.02
C PRO A 90 -3.04 4.07 -11.91
N THR A 91 -2.01 4.56 -11.21
CA THR A 91 -1.80 6.00 -11.05
C THR A 91 -1.20 6.64 -12.29
N CYS A 92 -0.28 5.95 -12.96
CA CYS A 92 0.35 6.48 -14.17
C CYS A 92 -0.61 6.44 -15.37
N HIS A 93 -0.64 7.53 -16.16
CA HIS A 93 -1.43 7.58 -17.41
C HIS A 93 -0.92 6.61 -18.50
N LYS A 94 0.30 6.07 -18.36
CA LYS A 94 0.89 5.05 -19.23
C LYS A 94 0.55 3.62 -18.81
N GLY A 95 -0.29 3.43 -17.76
CA GLY A 95 -0.73 2.13 -17.28
C GLY A 95 -0.07 1.57 -16.02
N PRO A 96 1.20 1.86 -15.67
CA PRO A 96 1.80 1.38 -14.43
C PRO A 96 1.12 1.92 -13.16
N VAL A 97 1.28 1.18 -12.05
CA VAL A 97 0.74 1.57 -10.74
C VAL A 97 1.36 2.88 -10.25
N THR A 98 2.65 3.12 -10.53
CA THR A 98 3.39 4.33 -10.14
C THR A 98 3.98 5.05 -11.35
N CYS A 99 4.22 6.36 -11.23
CA CYS A 99 4.93 7.14 -12.25
C CYS A 99 6.46 6.91 -12.25
N PHE A 100 7.00 6.22 -11.24
CA PHE A 100 8.45 6.07 -11.03
C PHE A 100 9.04 4.74 -11.51
N ASN A 101 8.33 3.98 -12.31
CA ASN A 101 8.75 2.72 -12.91
C ASN A 101 9.00 1.59 -11.88
N ASP A 102 8.20 0.54 -11.92
CA ASP A 102 8.04 -0.51 -10.89
C ASP A 102 9.30 -1.36 -10.61
N LYS A 103 10.42 -1.14 -11.28
CA LYS A 103 11.54 -2.10 -11.28
C LYS A 103 12.41 -2.13 -10.03
N ASN A 104 12.27 -1.18 -9.06
CA ASN A 104 13.20 -1.10 -7.92
C ASN A 104 12.63 -0.47 -6.62
N ILE A 105 11.33 -0.50 -6.40
CA ILE A 105 10.78 0.03 -5.14
C ILE A 105 10.71 -1.12 -4.14
N SER A 106 11.44 -0.96 -3.08
CA SER A 106 11.81 -1.86 -1.98
C SER A 106 11.00 -3.18 -1.81
N ASN A 107 11.72 -4.28 -1.63
CA ASN A 107 11.19 -5.61 -1.33
C ASN A 107 10.30 -5.67 -0.05
N ILE A 108 10.44 -4.71 0.87
CA ILE A 108 9.65 -4.64 2.12
C ILE A 108 8.17 -4.43 1.82
N ASN A 109 7.84 -3.63 0.79
CA ASN A 109 6.45 -3.39 0.39
C ASN A 109 5.84 -4.59 -0.36
N PHE A 110 6.63 -5.64 -0.62
CA PHE A 110 6.15 -6.82 -1.35
C PHE A 110 5.06 -7.58 -0.58
N LEU A 111 5.13 -7.66 0.74
CA LEU A 111 4.12 -8.35 1.54
C LEU A 111 2.73 -7.72 1.36
N SER A 112 2.62 -6.39 1.41
CA SER A 112 1.34 -5.71 1.14
C SER A 112 0.87 -5.85 -0.31
N LYS A 113 1.80 -5.97 -1.27
CA LYS A 113 1.45 -6.30 -2.67
C LYS A 113 0.96 -7.72 -2.80
N LEU A 114 1.57 -8.66 -2.08
CA LEU A 114 1.18 -10.06 -2.06
C LEU A 114 -0.24 -10.24 -1.48
N GLU A 115 -0.60 -9.49 -0.44
CA GLU A 115 -1.98 -9.47 0.07
C GLU A 115 -2.99 -9.05 -1.01
N LYS A 116 -2.70 -7.99 -1.79
CA LYS A 116 -3.56 -7.57 -2.91
C LYS A 116 -3.68 -8.67 -3.99
N ILE A 117 -2.60 -9.42 -4.25
CA ILE A 117 -2.61 -10.55 -5.18
C ILE A 117 -3.48 -11.69 -4.63
N ILE A 118 -3.36 -12.01 -3.35
CA ILE A 118 -4.19 -13.01 -2.66
C ILE A 118 -5.67 -12.63 -2.78
N ASP A 119 -6.03 -11.39 -2.41
CA ASP A 119 -7.41 -10.89 -2.50
C ASP A 119 -7.97 -11.00 -3.93
N LYS A 120 -7.16 -10.61 -4.92
CA LYS A 120 -7.57 -10.68 -6.33
C LYS A 120 -7.85 -12.11 -6.76
N LYS A 121 -6.96 -13.06 -6.43
CA LYS A 121 -7.15 -14.49 -6.81
C LYS A 121 -8.40 -15.10 -6.19
N VAL A 122 -8.79 -14.66 -4.99
CA VAL A 122 -10.02 -15.08 -4.34
C VAL A 122 -11.24 -14.45 -5.00
N LEU A 123 -11.21 -13.15 -5.31
CA LEU A 123 -12.31 -12.43 -5.94
C LEU A 123 -12.59 -12.88 -7.38
N ASP A 124 -11.53 -13.14 -8.14
CA ASP A 124 -11.63 -13.57 -9.54
C ASP A 124 -12.02 -15.06 -9.68
N GLU A 125 -12.15 -15.78 -8.55
CA GLU A 125 -12.39 -17.26 -8.52
C GLU A 125 -11.47 -18.01 -9.48
N GLU A 126 -10.19 -17.60 -9.57
CA GLU A 126 -9.24 -18.05 -10.56
C GLU A 126 -9.10 -19.58 -10.53
N THR A 127 -9.57 -20.24 -11.60
CA THR A 127 -9.57 -21.70 -11.72
C THR A 127 -8.14 -22.25 -11.69
N GLY A 128 -7.86 -23.23 -10.82
CA GLY A 128 -6.52 -23.79 -10.63
C GLY A 128 -5.57 -22.95 -9.78
N SER A 129 -6.08 -21.88 -9.15
CA SER A 129 -5.31 -21.10 -8.19
C SER A 129 -5.25 -21.79 -6.84
N TYR A 130 -4.04 -22.15 -6.39
CA TYR A 130 -3.80 -22.72 -5.06
C TYR A 130 -4.37 -21.85 -3.93
N THR A 131 -4.26 -20.54 -4.04
CA THR A 131 -4.83 -19.59 -3.07
C THR A 131 -6.34 -19.73 -2.99
N ASN A 132 -7.02 -19.80 -4.14
CA ASN A 132 -8.47 -19.95 -4.18
C ASN A 132 -8.89 -21.33 -3.60
N GLU A 133 -8.19 -22.39 -3.92
CA GLU A 133 -8.43 -23.73 -3.34
C GLU A 133 -8.32 -23.71 -1.81
N LEU A 134 -7.32 -23.03 -1.25
CA LEU A 134 -7.16 -22.89 0.21
C LEU A 134 -8.35 -22.16 0.84
N PHE A 135 -8.82 -21.07 0.22
CA PHE A 135 -10.00 -20.35 0.72
C PHE A 135 -11.25 -21.23 0.66
N GLN A 136 -11.45 -22.00 -0.40
CA GLN A 136 -12.58 -22.94 -0.54
C GLN A 136 -12.56 -24.06 0.51
N LYS A 137 -11.37 -24.60 0.83
CA LYS A 137 -11.18 -25.60 1.89
C LYS A 137 -11.42 -25.04 3.30
N GLY A 138 -11.35 -23.72 3.43
CA GLY A 138 -11.69 -22.99 4.63
C GLY A 138 -10.57 -22.91 5.66
N ILE A 139 -10.86 -22.17 6.75
CA ILE A 139 -9.88 -21.75 7.74
C ILE A 139 -9.08 -22.89 8.40
N LYS A 140 -9.70 -24.07 8.59
CA LYS A 140 -9.02 -25.20 9.22
C LYS A 140 -7.84 -25.69 8.39
N GLU A 141 -7.99 -25.75 7.07
CA GLU A 141 -6.91 -26.17 6.17
C GLU A 141 -5.83 -25.08 6.07
N ILE A 142 -6.22 -23.80 6.03
CA ILE A 142 -5.28 -22.69 6.03
C ILE A 142 -4.45 -22.70 7.33
N ALA A 143 -5.08 -22.84 8.49
CA ALA A 143 -4.38 -22.88 9.78
C ALA A 143 -3.45 -24.09 9.91
N LYS A 144 -3.86 -25.25 9.37
CA LYS A 144 -3.02 -26.43 9.29
C LYS A 144 -1.75 -26.15 8.50
N LYS A 145 -1.85 -25.50 7.33
CA LYS A 145 -0.71 -25.12 6.52
C LYS A 145 0.26 -24.20 7.26
N VAL A 146 -0.22 -23.18 7.97
CA VAL A 146 0.66 -22.32 8.80
C VAL A 146 1.45 -23.17 9.81
N THR A 147 0.83 -24.17 10.43
CA THR A 147 1.50 -25.05 11.41
C THR A 147 2.52 -25.96 10.75
N GLU A 148 2.23 -26.51 9.58
CA GLU A 148 3.16 -27.32 8.78
C GLU A 148 4.43 -26.53 8.45
N GLU A 149 4.28 -25.35 7.83
CA GLU A 149 5.41 -24.51 7.40
C GLU A 149 6.25 -24.01 8.59
N ALA A 150 5.61 -23.66 9.72
CA ALA A 150 6.33 -23.31 10.94
C ALA A 150 7.20 -24.48 11.48
N GLY A 151 6.72 -25.71 11.34
CA GLY A 151 7.48 -26.92 11.64
C GLY A 151 8.68 -27.10 10.70
N GLU A 152 8.47 -26.91 9.40
CA GLU A 152 9.52 -27.04 8.38
C GLU A 152 10.63 -25.98 8.54
N VAL A 153 10.28 -24.73 8.85
CA VAL A 153 11.26 -23.68 9.22
C VAL A 153 12.11 -24.14 10.41
N SER A 154 11.47 -24.70 11.45
CA SER A 154 12.19 -25.15 12.66
C SER A 154 13.11 -26.32 12.38
N ILE A 155 12.67 -27.29 11.56
CA ILE A 155 13.46 -28.46 11.15
C ILE A 155 14.65 -27.99 10.31
N SER A 156 14.44 -27.14 9.31
CA SER A 156 15.49 -26.63 8.43
C SER A 156 16.56 -25.87 9.22
N ALA A 157 16.15 -25.08 10.22
CA ALA A 157 17.07 -24.36 11.09
C ALA A 157 17.98 -25.33 11.91
N VAL A 158 17.43 -26.45 12.41
CA VAL A 158 18.17 -27.41 13.22
C VAL A 158 19.05 -28.33 12.37
N THR A 159 18.56 -28.74 11.21
CA THR A 159 19.28 -29.67 10.31
C THR A 159 20.33 -28.97 9.45
N ASN A 160 20.24 -27.63 9.34
CA ASN A 160 21.10 -26.78 8.49
C ASN A 160 21.15 -27.27 7.03
N ASP A 161 19.96 -27.64 6.49
CA ASP A 161 19.81 -28.16 5.14
C ASP A 161 19.81 -27.10 4.03
N GLY A 162 19.93 -25.83 4.41
CA GLY A 162 19.99 -24.67 3.51
C GLY A 162 18.62 -24.17 3.03
N ARG A 163 17.50 -24.76 3.45
CA ARG A 163 16.14 -24.43 2.99
C ARG A 163 15.41 -23.39 3.86
N ILE A 164 16.03 -22.88 4.91
CA ILE A 164 15.37 -21.99 5.88
C ILE A 164 14.70 -20.77 5.24
N VAL A 165 15.24 -20.22 4.15
CA VAL A 165 14.65 -19.08 3.44
C VAL A 165 13.40 -19.49 2.69
N ASP A 166 13.42 -20.67 2.04
CA ASP A 166 12.29 -21.19 1.27
C ASP A 166 11.13 -21.49 2.23
N GLU A 167 11.38 -22.25 3.30
CA GLU A 167 10.36 -22.58 4.30
C GLU A 167 9.80 -21.35 5.01
N SER A 168 10.67 -20.34 5.27
CA SER A 168 10.21 -19.07 5.84
C SER A 168 9.33 -18.28 4.88
N ALA A 169 9.58 -18.36 3.57
CA ALA A 169 8.73 -17.73 2.56
C ALA A 169 7.37 -18.39 2.49
N ASP A 170 7.33 -19.74 2.56
CA ASP A 170 6.09 -20.53 2.57
C ASP A 170 5.27 -20.25 3.84
N LEU A 171 5.92 -20.17 4.99
CA LEU A 171 5.27 -19.77 6.25
C LEU A 171 4.65 -18.36 6.15
N LEU A 172 5.40 -17.39 5.64
CA LEU A 172 4.90 -16.02 5.47
C LEU A 172 3.71 -15.97 4.49
N PHE A 173 3.78 -16.71 3.39
CA PHE A 173 2.68 -16.79 2.43
C PHE A 173 1.41 -17.35 3.08
N HIS A 174 1.48 -18.49 3.77
CA HIS A 174 0.32 -19.10 4.41
C HIS A 174 -0.21 -18.25 5.58
N LEU A 175 0.67 -17.53 6.29
CA LEU A 175 0.26 -16.57 7.31
C LEU A 175 -0.53 -15.41 6.69
N LEU A 176 -0.09 -14.84 5.56
CA LEU A 176 -0.85 -13.80 4.85
C LEU A 176 -2.21 -14.32 4.38
N VAL A 177 -2.27 -15.54 3.82
CA VAL A 177 -3.55 -16.17 3.44
C VAL A 177 -4.49 -16.30 4.64
N LEU A 178 -3.97 -16.71 5.81
CA LEU A 178 -4.76 -16.80 7.04
C LEU A 178 -5.27 -15.44 7.49
N LEU A 179 -4.42 -14.41 7.50
CA LEU A 179 -4.80 -13.05 7.87
C LEU A 179 -5.89 -12.51 6.94
N ARG A 180 -5.73 -12.69 5.62
CA ARG A 180 -6.73 -12.24 4.64
C ARG A 180 -8.06 -12.98 4.80
N ASN A 181 -8.04 -14.27 5.11
CA ASN A 181 -9.26 -15.04 5.41
C ASN A 181 -10.01 -14.50 6.65
N GLN A 182 -9.28 -13.90 7.61
CA GLN A 182 -9.85 -13.26 8.81
C GLN A 182 -10.09 -11.75 8.65
N SER A 183 -10.02 -11.21 7.43
CA SER A 183 -10.14 -9.76 7.14
C SER A 183 -9.10 -8.90 7.84
N LEU A 184 -7.95 -9.47 8.19
CA LEU A 184 -6.78 -8.81 8.77
C LEU A 184 -5.69 -8.62 7.72
N SER A 185 -4.70 -7.78 8.01
CA SER A 185 -3.54 -7.49 7.16
C SER A 185 -2.22 -7.65 7.92
N ILE A 186 -1.13 -7.73 7.20
CA ILE A 186 0.21 -7.71 7.78
C ILE A 186 0.47 -6.42 8.58
N ILE A 187 -0.16 -5.31 8.22
CA ILE A 187 -0.06 -4.04 8.93
C ILE A 187 -0.63 -4.15 10.35
N ASP A 188 -1.70 -4.92 10.54
CA ASP A 188 -2.28 -5.14 11.88
C ASP A 188 -1.28 -5.85 12.78
N VAL A 189 -0.55 -6.83 12.24
CA VAL A 189 0.51 -7.54 12.96
C VAL A 189 1.69 -6.61 13.27
N ILE A 190 2.12 -5.79 12.32
CA ILE A 190 3.20 -4.81 12.50
C ILE A 190 2.83 -3.80 13.59
N ASN A 191 1.61 -3.25 13.56
CA ASN A 191 1.12 -2.31 14.57
C ASN A 191 1.13 -2.93 15.97
N GLU A 192 0.79 -4.22 16.09
CA GLU A 192 0.85 -4.91 17.37
C GLU A 192 2.30 -5.14 17.84
N LEU A 193 3.22 -5.46 16.93
CA LEU A 193 4.65 -5.57 17.26
C LEU A 193 5.23 -4.22 17.71
N GLU A 194 4.87 -3.12 17.05
CA GLU A 194 5.28 -1.78 17.45
C GLU A 194 4.81 -1.44 18.87
N LYS A 195 3.54 -1.70 19.20
CA LYS A 195 3.02 -1.50 20.56
C LYS A 195 3.82 -2.27 21.62
N ARG A 196 4.22 -3.51 21.30
CA ARG A 196 5.01 -4.34 22.22
C ARG A 196 6.44 -3.84 22.37
N SER A 197 7.06 -3.32 21.29
CA SER A 197 8.43 -2.79 21.33
C SER A 197 8.57 -1.51 22.15
N ILE A 198 7.51 -0.68 22.24
CA ILE A 198 7.50 0.55 23.04
C ILE A 198 7.36 0.25 24.55
N ASN A 199 6.83 -0.92 24.91
CA ASN A 199 6.60 -1.32 26.29
C ASN A 199 7.71 -2.20 26.87
N GLN A 200 8.83 -2.39 26.17
CA GLN A 200 10.05 -3.04 26.63
C GLN A 200 11.13 -1.98 26.88
#